data_ade331f4f9d83070fff41c9af0edc4b8
#
_entry.id   ade331f4f9d83070fff41c9af0edc4b8
#
_cell.length_a   1.000
_cell.length_b   1.000
_cell.length_c   1.000
_cell.angle_alpha   90.00
_cell.angle_beta   90.00
_cell.angle_gamma   90.00
#
_symmetry.space_group_name_H-M   'P 1'
#
loop_
_entity.id
_entity.type
_entity.pdbx_description
1 polymer ?
#
loop_
_entity_poly.entity_id
_entity_poly.type
_entity_poly.pdbx_seq_one_letter_code
_entity_poly.pdbx_strand_id
1 'polypeptide(L)'
;MRALLDTNIIIHRENKRVSNYSIGHLFRWLDKLKYDKVIHPYSISEIKKYRDPETQEAISVKLESYEVIKTIKEPDDSFLELIGIPEKSQNDMIDDCLLFEVYSNRVDILITEDRRLRNKAIKLGLSDRVFSINAFISAATAENPSLIEYKMLAVEKTYFGNVDLTDSFFDSFRIAYPGFDKWFARKCDEEAYICNTDAGKVLGFLYLK
;
A
#
# COMPACT_ATOMS: atom_id res chain seq x y z
N MET A 1 0.22 10.46 -15.51
CA MET A 1 -0.08 9.00 -15.41
C MET A 1 -1.26 8.80 -14.48
N ARG A 2 -2.12 7.81 -14.75
CA ARG A 2 -3.37 7.58 -14.01
C ARG A 2 -3.33 6.25 -13.27
N ALA A 3 -3.46 6.28 -11.95
CA ALA A 3 -3.52 5.09 -11.09
C ALA A 3 -4.95 4.86 -10.61
N LEU A 4 -5.59 3.81 -11.09
CA LEU A 4 -6.90 3.37 -10.62
C LEU A 4 -6.75 2.69 -9.26
N LEU A 5 -7.55 3.10 -8.29
CA LEU A 5 -7.55 2.55 -6.95
C LEU A 5 -8.81 1.71 -6.73
N ASP A 6 -8.60 0.48 -6.32
CA ASP A 6 -9.68 -0.42 -5.91
C ASP A 6 -10.40 0.13 -4.67
N THR A 7 -11.68 -0.15 -4.53
CA THR A 7 -12.55 0.27 -3.43
C THR A 7 -11.92 0.00 -2.06
N ASN A 8 -11.35 -1.16 -1.86
CA ASN A 8 -10.71 -1.56 -0.60
C ASN A 8 -9.51 -0.68 -0.24
N ILE A 9 -8.73 -0.21 -1.22
CA ILE A 9 -7.60 0.70 -0.99
C ILE A 9 -8.10 2.02 -0.41
N ILE A 10 -9.22 2.53 -0.92
CA ILE A 10 -9.82 3.80 -0.48
C ILE A 10 -10.41 3.65 0.92
N ILE A 11 -11.19 2.58 1.16
CA ILE A 11 -11.79 2.30 2.47
C ILE A 11 -10.71 2.17 3.55
N HIS A 12 -9.64 1.43 3.28
CA HIS A 12 -8.55 1.24 4.24
C HIS A 12 -7.77 2.54 4.50
N ARG A 13 -7.62 3.40 3.50
CA ARG A 13 -6.98 4.71 3.70
C ARG A 13 -7.77 5.61 4.63
N GLU A 14 -9.07 5.62 4.47
CA GLU A 14 -9.95 6.58 5.12
C GLU A 14 -10.53 6.06 6.45
N ASN A 15 -10.28 4.80 6.79
CA ASN A 15 -10.73 4.21 8.04
C ASN A 15 -9.90 4.74 9.22
N LYS A 16 -10.56 5.40 10.18
CA LYS A 16 -9.94 5.98 11.38
C LYS A 16 -9.27 4.95 12.30
N ARG A 17 -9.63 3.67 12.20
CA ARG A 17 -9.22 2.62 13.15
C ARG A 17 -7.98 1.84 12.73
N VAL A 18 -7.56 1.93 11.48
CA VAL A 18 -6.43 1.15 10.96
C VAL A 18 -5.49 2.08 10.21
N SER A 19 -4.45 2.55 10.87
CA SER A 19 -3.33 3.13 10.15
C SER A 19 -2.52 1.99 9.51
N ASN A 20 -2.88 1.59 8.29
CA ASN A 20 -2.03 0.71 7.51
C ASN A 20 -0.88 1.56 6.97
N TYR A 21 0.30 1.37 7.57
CA TYR A 21 1.54 2.06 7.20
C TYR A 21 1.83 1.98 5.69
N SER A 22 1.59 0.81 5.09
CA SER A 22 1.80 0.59 3.66
C SER A 22 0.92 1.47 2.77
N ILE A 23 -0.30 1.82 3.21
CA ILE A 23 -1.19 2.72 2.46
C ILE A 23 -0.64 4.15 2.44
N GLY A 24 -0.15 4.64 3.56
CA GLY A 24 0.52 5.95 3.61
C GLY A 24 1.70 6.03 2.65
N HIS A 25 2.50 4.96 2.59
CA HIS A 25 3.62 4.81 1.64
C HIS A 25 3.16 4.77 0.18
N LEU A 26 2.11 4.00 -0.13
CA LEU A 26 1.52 3.95 -1.46
C LEU A 26 1.19 5.35 -1.97
N PHE A 27 0.41 6.11 -1.18
CA PHE A 27 -0.01 7.45 -1.60
C PHE A 27 1.15 8.42 -1.75
N ARG A 28 2.15 8.34 -0.87
CA ARG A 28 3.38 9.13 -0.98
C ARG A 28 4.12 8.82 -2.30
N TRP A 29 4.23 7.55 -2.69
CA TRP A 29 4.86 7.18 -3.95
C TRP A 29 4.03 7.60 -5.17
N LEU A 30 2.70 7.46 -5.12
CA LEU A 30 1.83 7.96 -6.18
C LEU A 30 2.00 9.48 -6.38
N ASP A 31 2.09 10.25 -5.28
CA ASP A 31 2.32 11.69 -5.34
C ASP A 31 3.71 12.03 -5.89
N LYS A 32 4.77 11.36 -5.44
CA LYS A 32 6.14 11.56 -5.93
C LYS A 32 6.29 11.27 -7.43
N LEU A 33 5.65 10.21 -7.88
CA LEU A 33 5.64 9.80 -9.29
C LEU A 33 4.60 10.55 -10.13
N LYS A 34 3.85 11.49 -9.50
CA LYS A 34 2.84 12.34 -10.15
C LYS A 34 1.73 11.53 -10.83
N TYR A 35 1.27 10.49 -10.16
CA TYR A 35 0.07 9.78 -10.59
C TYR A 35 -1.19 10.54 -10.19
N ASP A 36 -2.10 10.74 -11.14
CA ASP A 36 -3.46 11.11 -10.87
C ASP A 36 -4.19 9.92 -10.27
N LYS A 37 -4.74 10.10 -9.07
CA LYS A 37 -5.45 9.05 -8.34
C LYS A 37 -6.88 8.97 -8.85
N VAL A 38 -7.23 7.86 -9.47
CA VAL A 38 -8.49 7.65 -10.19
C VAL A 38 -9.37 6.66 -9.46
N ILE A 39 -10.68 6.92 -9.45
CA ILE A 39 -11.70 6.04 -8.90
C ILE A 39 -12.73 5.67 -9.98
N HIS A 40 -13.15 4.41 -9.98
CA HIS A 40 -14.25 3.96 -10.82
C HIS A 40 -15.61 4.33 -10.21
N PRO A 41 -16.62 4.72 -11.00
CA PRO A 41 -17.97 5.05 -10.49
C PRO A 41 -18.62 3.91 -9.70
N TYR A 42 -18.36 2.65 -10.06
CA TYR A 42 -18.86 1.49 -9.32
C TYR A 42 -18.26 1.40 -7.92
N SER A 43 -16.97 1.73 -7.75
CA SER A 43 -16.34 1.82 -6.43
C SER A 43 -17.01 2.86 -5.54
N ILE A 44 -17.43 3.99 -6.09
CA ILE A 44 -18.20 5.01 -5.34
C ILE A 44 -19.53 4.43 -4.88
N SER A 45 -20.20 3.64 -5.72
CA SER A 45 -21.46 2.98 -5.39
C SER A 45 -21.31 1.93 -4.29
N GLU A 46 -20.19 1.22 -4.24
CA GLU A 46 -19.83 0.29 -3.16
C GLU A 46 -19.57 1.03 -1.84
N ILE A 47 -18.79 2.11 -1.88
CA ILE A 47 -18.50 2.95 -0.71
C ILE A 47 -19.80 3.49 -0.08
N LYS A 48 -20.74 3.93 -0.90
CA LYS A 48 -22.05 4.40 -0.42
C LYS A 48 -22.90 3.32 0.27
N LYS A 49 -22.63 2.05 0.04
CA LYS A 49 -23.28 0.90 0.71
C LYS A 49 -22.56 0.49 2.00
N TYR A 50 -21.44 1.09 2.32
CA TYR A 50 -20.68 0.75 3.52
C TYR A 50 -21.46 1.08 4.78
N ARG A 51 -21.48 0.14 5.73
CA ARG A 51 -22.43 0.18 6.87
C ARG A 51 -22.09 1.19 7.97
N ASP A 52 -20.87 1.70 8.01
CA ASP A 52 -20.45 2.67 9.02
C ASP A 52 -20.66 4.10 8.51
N PRO A 53 -21.66 4.85 9.06
CA PRO A 53 -21.98 6.19 8.60
C PRO A 53 -20.84 7.21 8.77
N GLU A 54 -20.06 7.09 9.86
CA GLU A 54 -18.95 8.01 10.13
C GLU A 54 -17.83 7.83 9.10
N THR A 55 -17.52 6.57 8.78
CA THR A 55 -16.55 6.25 7.72
C THR A 55 -17.06 6.69 6.37
N GLN A 56 -18.35 6.49 6.09
CA GLN A 56 -18.98 6.89 4.84
C GLN A 56 -18.92 8.41 4.61
N GLU A 57 -19.23 9.21 5.64
CA GLU A 57 -19.15 10.68 5.57
C GLU A 57 -17.70 11.14 5.37
N ALA A 58 -16.76 10.59 6.13
CA ALA A 58 -15.34 10.91 6.00
C ALA A 58 -14.80 10.60 4.59
N ILE A 59 -15.20 9.46 4.02
CA ILE A 59 -14.81 9.08 2.65
C ILE A 59 -15.46 10.03 1.63
N SER A 60 -16.75 10.37 1.80
CA SER A 60 -17.47 11.22 0.84
C SER A 60 -16.82 12.58 0.64
N VAL A 61 -16.35 13.23 1.72
CA VAL A 61 -15.63 14.49 1.66
C VAL A 61 -14.30 14.36 0.92
N LYS A 62 -13.62 13.23 1.11
CA LYS A 62 -12.30 12.99 0.53
C LYS A 62 -12.37 12.49 -0.91
N LEU A 63 -13.49 11.93 -1.34
CA LEU A 63 -13.69 11.50 -2.73
C LEU A 63 -13.51 12.67 -3.73
N GLU A 64 -13.74 13.92 -3.31
CA GLU A 64 -13.49 15.10 -4.13
C GLU A 64 -12.02 15.28 -4.52
N SER A 65 -11.08 14.66 -3.78
CA SER A 65 -9.64 14.71 -4.08
C SER A 65 -9.19 13.71 -5.14
N TYR A 66 -10.08 12.86 -5.61
CA TYR A 66 -9.79 11.84 -6.61
C TYR A 66 -10.46 12.18 -7.95
N GLU A 67 -9.80 11.82 -9.03
CA GLU A 67 -10.41 11.87 -10.35
C GLU A 67 -11.41 10.73 -10.51
N VAL A 68 -12.65 11.03 -10.87
CA VAL A 68 -13.65 10.00 -11.17
C VAL A 68 -13.68 9.74 -12.67
N ILE A 69 -13.68 8.46 -13.08
CA ILE A 69 -13.85 8.09 -14.48
C ILE A 69 -15.21 8.61 -14.98
N LYS A 70 -15.18 9.48 -15.97
CA LYS A 70 -16.40 10.18 -16.46
C LYS A 70 -17.34 9.26 -17.24
N THR A 71 -16.79 8.32 -18.00
CA THR A 71 -17.57 7.44 -18.87
C THR A 71 -17.24 5.99 -18.51
N ILE A 72 -18.24 5.26 -18.05
CA ILE A 72 -18.11 3.83 -17.80
C ILE A 72 -18.07 3.14 -19.16
N LYS A 73 -17.11 2.22 -19.32
CA LYS A 73 -17.02 1.33 -20.46
C LYS A 73 -17.15 -0.09 -19.96
N GLU A 74 -18.19 -0.76 -20.38
CA GLU A 74 -18.39 -2.16 -20.01
C GLU A 74 -17.40 -3.07 -20.74
N PRO A 75 -16.92 -4.14 -20.07
CA PRO A 75 -16.12 -5.18 -20.71
C PRO A 75 -16.83 -5.75 -21.93
N ASP A 76 -16.11 -5.88 -23.02
CA ASP A 76 -16.63 -6.53 -24.23
C ASP A 76 -16.49 -8.06 -24.16
N ASP A 77 -17.21 -8.76 -25.04
CA ASP A 77 -17.24 -10.22 -25.06
C ASP A 77 -15.84 -10.82 -25.24
N SER A 78 -14.99 -10.19 -26.05
CA SER A 78 -13.62 -10.66 -26.29
C SER A 78 -12.76 -10.61 -25.03
N PHE A 79 -12.90 -9.56 -24.23
CA PHE A 79 -12.23 -9.47 -22.94
C PHE A 79 -12.76 -10.50 -21.94
N LEU A 80 -14.10 -10.68 -21.88
CA LEU A 80 -14.73 -11.66 -20.99
C LEU A 80 -14.31 -13.09 -21.31
N GLU A 81 -14.17 -13.44 -22.58
CA GLU A 81 -13.63 -14.73 -23.00
C GLU A 81 -12.20 -14.97 -22.54
N LEU A 82 -11.33 -13.94 -22.58
CA LEU A 82 -9.93 -14.03 -22.15
C LEU A 82 -9.79 -14.28 -20.65
N ILE A 83 -10.62 -13.64 -19.82
CA ILE A 83 -10.55 -13.82 -18.37
C ILE A 83 -11.23 -15.10 -17.88
N GLY A 84 -12.04 -15.73 -18.74
CA GLY A 84 -12.92 -16.85 -18.42
C GLY A 84 -14.27 -16.39 -17.90
N ILE A 85 -15.33 -17.17 -18.14
CA ILE A 85 -16.70 -16.80 -17.74
C ILE A 85 -16.77 -16.65 -16.22
N PRO A 86 -17.08 -15.46 -15.70
CA PRO A 86 -17.12 -15.25 -14.25
C PRO A 86 -18.36 -15.92 -13.65
N GLU A 87 -18.22 -16.43 -12.43
CA GLU A 87 -19.38 -16.62 -11.56
C GLU A 87 -19.99 -15.24 -11.33
N LYS A 88 -21.25 -15.07 -11.73
CA LYS A 88 -21.94 -13.77 -11.84
C LYS A 88 -22.30 -13.14 -10.49
N SER A 89 -21.35 -12.86 -9.64
CA SER A 89 -21.59 -11.97 -8.52
C SER A 89 -21.45 -10.50 -8.97
N GLN A 90 -22.16 -9.60 -8.33
CA GLN A 90 -22.05 -8.17 -8.62
C GLN A 90 -20.62 -7.65 -8.40
N ASN A 91 -19.91 -8.21 -7.41
CA ASN A 91 -18.52 -7.85 -7.12
C ASN A 91 -17.58 -8.30 -8.25
N ASP A 92 -17.76 -9.51 -8.79
CA ASP A 92 -16.94 -9.98 -9.93
C ASP A 92 -17.11 -9.08 -11.16
N MET A 93 -18.32 -8.57 -11.40
CA MET A 93 -18.55 -7.62 -12.50
C MET A 93 -17.81 -6.29 -12.29
N ILE A 94 -17.78 -5.77 -11.06
CA ILE A 94 -17.05 -4.54 -10.74
C ILE A 94 -15.55 -4.76 -10.93
N ASP A 95 -15.01 -5.86 -10.44
CA ASP A 95 -13.62 -6.26 -10.62
C ASP A 95 -13.23 -6.33 -12.10
N ASP A 96 -14.09 -6.94 -12.91
CA ASP A 96 -13.88 -7.05 -14.36
C ASP A 96 -13.89 -5.67 -15.04
N CYS A 97 -14.75 -4.75 -14.61
CA CYS A 97 -14.75 -3.37 -15.09
C CYS A 97 -13.45 -2.63 -14.70
N LEU A 98 -12.95 -2.78 -13.46
CA LEU A 98 -11.68 -2.18 -13.05
C LEU A 98 -10.52 -2.69 -13.90
N LEU A 99 -10.48 -4.00 -14.15
CA LEU A 99 -9.43 -4.61 -14.96
C LEU A 99 -9.54 -4.19 -16.44
N PHE A 100 -10.75 -4.02 -16.95
CA PHE A 100 -10.98 -3.54 -18.31
C PHE A 100 -10.51 -2.11 -18.55
N GLU A 101 -10.54 -1.24 -17.52
CA GLU A 101 -9.98 0.12 -17.62
C GLU A 101 -8.46 0.08 -17.89
N VAL A 102 -7.74 -0.88 -17.29
CA VAL A 102 -6.30 -1.09 -17.57
C VAL A 102 -6.10 -1.72 -18.94
N TYR A 103 -6.86 -2.78 -19.26
CA TYR A 103 -6.77 -3.49 -20.54
C TYR A 103 -7.01 -2.57 -21.73
N SER A 104 -7.99 -1.68 -21.62
CA SER A 104 -8.34 -0.70 -22.67
C SER A 104 -7.44 0.56 -22.66
N ASN A 105 -6.37 0.60 -21.86
CA ASN A 105 -5.42 1.71 -21.73
C ASN A 105 -6.05 3.05 -21.33
N ARG A 106 -7.16 3.01 -20.55
CA ARG A 106 -7.78 4.22 -20.03
C ARG A 106 -7.16 4.70 -18.72
N VAL A 107 -6.49 3.79 -18.04
CA VAL A 107 -5.62 4.07 -16.88
C VAL A 107 -4.30 3.35 -17.07
N ASP A 108 -3.23 3.85 -16.45
CA ASP A 108 -1.89 3.28 -16.63
C ASP A 108 -1.69 2.05 -15.72
N ILE A 109 -2.16 2.14 -14.48
CA ILE A 109 -2.02 1.06 -13.50
C ILE A 109 -3.30 0.90 -12.67
N LEU A 110 -3.46 -0.29 -12.07
CA LEU A 110 -4.46 -0.60 -11.05
C LEU A 110 -3.76 -1.06 -9.77
N ILE A 111 -4.16 -0.50 -8.63
CA ILE A 111 -3.72 -0.93 -7.31
C ILE A 111 -4.87 -1.68 -6.62
N THR A 112 -4.63 -2.96 -6.30
CA THR A 112 -5.62 -3.82 -5.63
C THR A 112 -4.98 -4.86 -4.72
N GLU A 113 -5.58 -5.16 -3.58
CA GLU A 113 -5.20 -6.29 -2.74
C GLU A 113 -5.93 -7.58 -3.10
N ASP A 114 -6.91 -7.53 -4.02
CA ASP A 114 -7.61 -8.72 -4.45
C ASP A 114 -6.72 -9.65 -5.27
N ARG A 115 -6.52 -10.88 -4.75
CA ARG A 115 -5.70 -11.91 -5.42
C ARG A 115 -6.35 -12.46 -6.68
N ARG A 116 -7.70 -12.55 -6.71
CA ARG A 116 -8.42 -13.07 -7.88
C ARG A 116 -8.29 -12.10 -9.05
N LEU A 117 -8.45 -10.81 -8.77
CA LEU A 117 -8.28 -9.75 -9.75
C LEU A 117 -6.86 -9.74 -10.32
N ARG A 118 -5.83 -9.82 -9.47
CA ARG A 118 -4.44 -9.94 -9.93
C ARG A 118 -4.17 -11.21 -10.75
N ASN A 119 -4.79 -12.33 -10.39
CA ASN A 119 -4.65 -13.56 -11.18
C ASN A 119 -5.31 -13.44 -12.58
N LYS A 120 -6.44 -12.72 -12.69
CA LYS A 120 -7.02 -12.39 -14.01
C LYS A 120 -6.08 -11.49 -14.82
N ALA A 121 -5.45 -10.49 -14.18
CA ALA A 121 -4.47 -9.62 -14.82
C ALA A 121 -3.27 -10.39 -15.39
N ILE A 122 -2.76 -11.40 -14.67
CA ILE A 122 -1.67 -12.26 -15.18
C ILE A 122 -2.07 -12.98 -16.47
N LYS A 123 -3.30 -13.52 -16.55
CA LYS A 123 -3.81 -14.18 -17.77
C LYS A 123 -3.88 -13.22 -18.97
N LEU A 124 -4.12 -11.95 -18.71
CA LEU A 124 -4.19 -10.89 -19.73
C LEU A 124 -2.81 -10.28 -20.07
N GLY A 125 -1.72 -10.74 -19.45
CA GLY A 125 -0.40 -10.16 -19.63
C GLY A 125 -0.25 -8.76 -19.03
N LEU A 126 -1.05 -8.40 -18.01
CA LEU A 126 -1.08 -7.09 -17.35
C LEU A 126 -0.41 -7.10 -15.97
N SER A 127 0.45 -8.07 -15.69
CA SER A 127 1.11 -8.21 -14.38
C SER A 127 2.05 -7.06 -14.02
N ASP A 128 2.52 -6.33 -15.02
CA ASP A 128 3.34 -5.12 -14.89
C ASP A 128 2.53 -3.83 -14.69
N ARG A 129 1.21 -3.92 -14.72
CA ARG A 129 0.28 -2.80 -14.59
C ARG A 129 -0.75 -2.98 -13.46
N VAL A 130 -0.86 -4.17 -12.89
CA VAL A 130 -1.82 -4.47 -11.80
C VAL A 130 -1.05 -4.94 -10.58
N PHE A 131 -0.99 -4.08 -9.57
CA PHE A 131 -0.11 -4.24 -8.41
C PHE A 131 -0.89 -4.43 -7.12
N SER A 132 -0.31 -5.19 -6.18
CA SER A 132 -0.60 -5.00 -4.75
C SER A 132 0.12 -3.74 -4.24
N ILE A 133 -0.27 -3.25 -3.06
CA ILE A 133 0.41 -2.10 -2.42
C ILE A 133 1.91 -2.35 -2.33
N ASN A 134 2.29 -3.50 -1.79
CA ASN A 134 3.71 -3.82 -1.58
C ASN A 134 4.47 -4.02 -2.90
N ALA A 135 3.84 -4.65 -3.91
CA ALA A 135 4.46 -4.81 -5.22
C ALA A 135 4.72 -3.46 -5.89
N PHE A 136 3.76 -2.54 -5.85
CA PHE A 136 3.93 -1.19 -6.38
C PHE A 136 5.04 -0.42 -5.65
N ILE A 137 5.05 -0.42 -4.31
CA ILE A 137 6.09 0.26 -3.54
C ILE A 137 7.47 -0.31 -3.88
N SER A 138 7.60 -1.63 -3.97
CA SER A 138 8.86 -2.29 -4.32
C SER A 138 9.35 -1.90 -5.71
N ALA A 139 8.47 -1.92 -6.72
CA ALA A 139 8.79 -1.51 -8.09
C ALA A 139 9.18 -0.01 -8.15
N ALA A 140 8.36 0.86 -7.55
CA ALA A 140 8.60 2.30 -7.50
C ALA A 140 9.94 2.64 -6.83
N THR A 141 10.28 1.94 -5.75
CA THR A 141 11.53 2.11 -5.02
C THR A 141 12.73 1.65 -5.85
N ALA A 142 12.62 0.50 -6.53
CA ALA A 142 13.68 -0.05 -7.35
C ALA A 142 13.98 0.82 -8.58
N GLU A 143 12.94 1.34 -9.23
CA GLU A 143 13.07 2.18 -10.42
C GLU A 143 13.51 3.61 -10.11
N ASN A 144 13.23 4.11 -8.89
CA ASN A 144 13.48 5.49 -8.52
C ASN A 144 14.26 5.62 -7.20
N PRO A 145 15.47 5.06 -7.09
CA PRO A 145 16.24 5.06 -5.85
C PRO A 145 16.59 6.48 -5.36
N SER A 146 16.70 7.45 -6.27
CA SER A 146 16.97 8.86 -5.93
C SER A 146 15.79 9.57 -5.24
N LEU A 147 14.58 9.02 -5.35
CA LEU A 147 13.38 9.57 -4.69
C LEU A 147 13.14 8.99 -3.30
N ILE A 148 13.98 8.06 -2.86
CA ILE A 148 13.89 7.51 -1.50
C ILE A 148 14.32 8.59 -0.53
N GLU A 149 13.37 9.16 0.17
CA GLU A 149 13.64 10.04 1.31
C GLU A 149 13.76 9.20 2.57
N TYR A 150 14.95 9.12 3.12
CA TYR A 150 15.15 8.60 4.48
C TYR A 150 14.75 9.70 5.47
N LYS A 151 13.45 9.90 5.69
CA LYS A 151 13.02 10.72 6.82
C LYS A 151 13.26 9.93 8.09
N MET A 152 14.11 10.46 8.96
CA MET A 152 14.16 9.99 10.32
C MET A 152 12.77 10.21 10.94
N LEU A 153 12.15 9.13 11.41
CA LEU A 153 11.01 9.24 12.29
C LEU A 153 11.48 9.88 13.61
N ALA A 154 10.55 10.46 14.33
CA ALA A 154 10.85 11.01 15.66
C ALA A 154 11.53 9.94 16.52
N VAL A 155 12.44 10.39 17.38
CA VAL A 155 13.02 9.50 18.38
C VAL A 155 11.91 9.00 19.30
N GLU A 156 11.72 7.69 19.34
CA GLU A 156 10.70 7.05 20.16
C GLU A 156 11.31 6.42 21.39
N LYS A 157 10.64 6.57 22.52
CA LYS A 157 10.97 5.84 23.73
C LYS A 157 10.38 4.42 23.63
N THR A 158 11.21 3.43 23.84
CA THR A 158 10.84 2.01 23.75
C THR A 158 11.56 1.21 24.82
N TYR A 159 11.33 -0.10 24.83
CA TYR A 159 12.09 -1.04 25.65
C TYR A 159 13.02 -1.85 24.75
N PHE A 160 14.17 -2.30 25.29
CA PHE A 160 15.11 -3.15 24.54
C PHE A 160 14.44 -4.39 23.93
N GLY A 161 13.48 -5.00 24.65
CA GLY A 161 12.76 -6.16 24.17
C GLY A 161 11.88 -5.93 22.93
N ASN A 162 11.55 -4.67 22.60
CA ASN A 162 10.76 -4.30 21.44
C ASN A 162 11.59 -3.91 20.22
N VAL A 163 12.92 -3.90 20.37
CA VAL A 163 13.84 -3.54 19.28
C VAL A 163 14.22 -4.78 18.50
N ASP A 164 14.09 -4.71 17.18
CA ASP A 164 14.56 -5.79 16.31
C ASP A 164 16.09 -5.86 16.32
N LEU A 165 16.63 -6.72 17.16
CA LEU A 165 18.05 -6.92 17.26
C LEU A 165 18.67 -7.51 15.99
N THR A 166 17.88 -8.09 15.07
CA THR A 166 18.39 -8.65 13.81
C THR A 166 18.69 -7.61 12.75
N ASP A 167 18.26 -6.33 12.97
CA ASP A 167 18.56 -5.24 12.06
C ASP A 167 20.08 -5.07 11.86
N SER A 168 20.47 -4.86 10.62
CA SER A 168 21.87 -4.66 10.21
C SER A 168 22.55 -3.44 10.86
N PHE A 169 21.77 -2.51 11.43
CA PHE A 169 22.29 -1.41 12.24
C PHE A 169 23.20 -1.91 13.38
N PHE A 170 22.87 -3.09 13.96
CA PHE A 170 23.62 -3.63 15.08
C PHE A 170 24.84 -4.48 14.69
N ASP A 171 25.10 -4.69 13.39
CA ASP A 171 26.21 -5.56 12.93
C ASP A 171 27.58 -5.01 13.35
N SER A 172 27.77 -3.69 13.27
CA SER A 172 29.01 -3.05 13.71
C SER A 172 29.25 -3.23 15.22
N PHE A 173 28.20 -3.25 16.03
CA PHE A 173 28.29 -3.50 17.47
C PHE A 173 28.64 -4.95 17.76
N ARG A 174 28.11 -5.91 17.03
CA ARG A 174 28.45 -7.33 17.15
C ARG A 174 29.92 -7.60 16.85
N ILE A 175 30.43 -6.92 15.80
CA ILE A 175 31.85 -7.02 15.42
C ILE A 175 32.75 -6.41 16.51
N ALA A 176 32.38 -5.22 17.03
CA ALA A 176 33.19 -4.51 18.00
C ALA A 176 33.13 -5.11 19.42
N TYR A 177 32.01 -5.73 19.79
CA TYR A 177 31.76 -6.19 21.17
C TYR A 177 31.27 -7.64 21.18
N PRO A 178 32.17 -8.61 21.34
CA PRO A 178 31.80 -10.04 21.52
C PRO A 178 30.82 -10.20 22.69
N GLY A 179 29.64 -10.77 22.43
CA GLY A 179 28.59 -10.94 23.43
C GLY A 179 27.56 -9.79 23.48
N PHE A 180 27.59 -8.86 22.51
CA PHE A 180 26.62 -7.78 22.38
C PHE A 180 25.17 -8.28 22.46
N ASP A 181 24.80 -9.31 21.71
CA ASP A 181 23.42 -9.83 21.69
C ASP A 181 22.99 -10.36 23.06
N LYS A 182 23.89 -11.03 23.80
CA LYS A 182 23.61 -11.50 25.17
C LYS A 182 23.45 -10.34 26.15
N TRP A 183 24.25 -9.30 26.01
CA TRP A 183 24.15 -8.09 26.80
C TRP A 183 22.82 -7.39 26.52
N PHE A 184 22.45 -7.23 25.25
CA PHE A 184 21.23 -6.58 24.80
C PHE A 184 19.98 -7.33 25.31
N ALA A 185 19.94 -8.67 25.15
CA ALA A 185 18.82 -9.50 25.59
C ALA A 185 18.58 -9.47 27.10
N ARG A 186 19.62 -9.24 27.91
CA ARG A 186 19.47 -9.10 29.37
C ARG A 186 18.77 -7.81 29.80
N LYS A 187 18.61 -6.88 28.90
CA LYS A 187 18.04 -5.55 29.14
C LYS A 187 16.63 -5.39 28.62
N CYS A 188 15.93 -6.48 28.33
CA CYS A 188 14.62 -6.48 27.67
C CYS A 188 13.61 -5.53 28.33
N ASP A 189 13.67 -5.37 29.65
CA ASP A 189 12.77 -4.52 30.43
C ASP A 189 13.33 -3.09 30.67
N GLU A 190 14.52 -2.78 30.15
CA GLU A 190 15.11 -1.45 30.27
C GLU A 190 14.66 -0.54 29.13
N GLU A 191 14.54 0.75 29.42
CA GLU A 191 14.14 1.76 28.45
C GLU A 191 15.27 2.13 27.51
N ALA A 192 14.94 2.36 26.26
CA ALA A 192 15.82 2.85 25.22
C ALA A 192 15.11 3.87 24.33
N TYR A 193 15.88 4.58 23.55
CA TYR A 193 15.37 5.47 22.53
C TYR A 193 15.81 4.97 21.17
N ILE A 194 14.87 4.85 20.23
CA ILE A 194 15.12 4.36 18.88
C ILE A 194 14.70 5.41 17.87
N CYS A 195 15.45 5.51 16.81
CA CYS A 195 15.10 6.30 15.64
C CYS A 195 15.04 5.37 14.43
N ASN A 196 13.88 5.30 13.79
CA ASN A 196 13.64 4.44 12.64
C ASN A 196 13.45 5.26 11.36
N THR A 197 13.65 4.62 10.21
CA THR A 197 13.16 5.14 8.94
C THR A 197 11.67 4.89 8.81
N ASP A 198 11.05 5.52 7.83
CA ASP A 198 9.67 5.22 7.40
C ASP A 198 9.47 3.73 7.01
N ALA A 199 10.53 3.01 6.67
CA ALA A 199 10.51 1.57 6.36
C ALA A 199 10.78 0.68 7.59
N GLY A 200 10.81 1.26 8.79
CA GLY A 200 11.08 0.55 10.04
C GLY A 200 12.55 0.18 10.26
N LYS A 201 13.46 0.59 9.37
CA LYS A 201 14.90 0.33 9.54
C LYS A 201 15.46 1.21 10.65
N VAL A 202 16.24 0.60 11.56
CA VAL A 202 16.90 1.33 12.65
C VAL A 202 17.99 2.26 12.09
N LEU A 203 17.95 3.52 12.48
CA LEU A 203 18.95 4.55 12.15
C LEU A 203 19.74 5.04 13.36
N GLY A 204 19.18 4.88 14.54
CA GLY A 204 19.80 5.32 15.76
C GLY A 204 19.22 4.58 16.95
N PHE A 205 20.09 4.33 17.93
CA PHE A 205 19.73 3.70 19.19
C PHE A 205 20.49 4.40 20.31
N LEU A 206 19.77 4.83 21.34
CA LEU A 206 20.34 5.49 22.51
C LEU A 206 19.86 4.81 23.79
N TYR A 207 20.80 4.43 24.61
CA TYR A 207 20.57 3.95 25.97
C TYR A 207 21.16 4.92 26.97
N LEU A 208 20.32 5.42 27.88
CA LEU A 208 20.72 6.28 28.98
C LEU A 208 20.68 5.45 30.27
N LYS A 209 21.81 5.32 30.90
CA LYS A 209 21.97 4.62 32.19
C LYS A 209 21.88 5.57 33.37
#